data_0c8820c837d8598f2790e0ba226c8867
#
_entry.id   0c8820c837d8598f2790e0ba226c8867
#
_cell.length_a   1.000
_cell.length_b   1.000
_cell.length_c   1.000
_cell.angle_alpha   90.00
_cell.angle_beta   90.00
_cell.angle_gamma   90.00
#
_symmetry.space_group_name_H-M   'P 1'
#
loop_
_entity.id
_entity.type
_entity.pdbx_description
1 polymer ?
#
loop_
_entity_poly.entity_id
_entity_poly.type
_entity_poly.pdbx_seq_one_letter_code
_entity_poly.pdbx_strand_id
1 'polypeptide(L)'
;MEFEKLLQTRRSIRKYDESKKITEDQLKEIVRAGIQAPSWKNTETARYYGVLSDDMIEKVRECLPVFNQKNSAGRSLLVTSYVKGQSGYGNGRPANELADGWGLYDLGLANQNIVMKAADMGLATLIMGIRDADKLAELLNVPENEVIVSVIAIGYPAT
;
A
#
# COMPACT_ATOMS: atom_id res chain seq x y z
N MET A 1 -17.16 10.83 -5.96
CA MET A 1 -16.55 12.05 -6.54
C MET A 1 -16.33 11.79 -8.03
N GLU A 2 -16.40 12.81 -8.87
CA GLU A 2 -16.08 12.64 -10.28
C GLU A 2 -14.59 12.35 -10.47
N PHE A 3 -14.28 11.48 -11.42
CA PHE A 3 -12.91 10.97 -11.62
C PHE A 3 -11.89 12.08 -11.88
N GLU A 4 -12.23 13.04 -12.74
CA GLU A 4 -11.36 14.18 -13.05
C GLU A 4 -11.02 14.99 -11.77
N LYS A 5 -12.01 15.21 -10.93
CA LYS A 5 -11.83 15.90 -9.66
C LYS A 5 -10.93 15.13 -8.70
N LEU A 6 -11.06 13.80 -8.66
CA LEU A 6 -10.17 12.94 -7.88
C LEU A 6 -8.71 13.10 -8.31
N LEU A 7 -8.45 13.05 -9.61
CA LEU A 7 -7.10 13.22 -10.17
C LEU A 7 -6.49 14.56 -9.74
N GLN A 8 -7.30 15.62 -9.75
CA GLN A 8 -6.84 16.97 -9.44
C GLN A 8 -6.66 17.23 -7.94
N THR A 9 -7.43 16.56 -7.08
CA THR A 9 -7.48 16.86 -5.64
C THR A 9 -6.67 15.93 -4.75
N ARG A 10 -6.46 14.66 -5.15
CA ARG A 10 -5.66 13.73 -4.36
C ARG A 10 -4.24 14.28 -4.13
N ARG A 11 -3.80 14.24 -2.89
CA ARG A 11 -2.45 14.66 -2.47
C ARG A 11 -1.85 13.67 -1.49
N SER A 12 -0.54 13.65 -1.38
CA SER A 12 0.17 13.01 -0.28
C SER A 12 -0.01 13.86 0.98
N ILE A 13 -0.67 13.28 1.98
CA ILE A 13 -1.05 13.98 3.21
C ILE A 13 -0.22 13.45 4.37
N ARG A 14 0.31 14.37 5.18
CA ARG A 14 1.20 14.07 6.32
C ARG A 14 0.65 14.53 7.66
N LYS A 15 -0.56 15.11 7.65
CA LYS A 15 -1.27 15.54 8.86
C LYS A 15 -2.67 14.94 8.87
N TYR A 16 -2.99 14.28 9.94
CA TYR A 16 -4.24 13.52 10.09
C TYR A 16 -4.99 13.97 11.34
N ASP A 17 -6.30 13.76 11.32
CA ASP A 17 -7.16 13.89 12.49
C ASP A 17 -6.96 12.65 13.39
N GLU A 18 -6.23 12.82 14.48
CA GLU A 18 -5.87 11.73 15.38
C GLU A 18 -7.06 11.22 16.22
N SER A 19 -8.16 11.95 16.25
CA SER A 19 -9.39 11.55 16.94
C SER A 19 -10.21 10.52 16.16
N LYS A 20 -9.91 10.31 14.88
CA LYS A 20 -10.68 9.44 13.98
C LYS A 20 -9.81 8.29 13.48
N LYS A 21 -10.41 7.09 13.47
CA LYS A 21 -9.78 5.89 12.92
C LYS A 21 -10.61 5.33 11.78
N ILE A 22 -9.96 4.74 10.79
CA ILE A 22 -10.67 3.98 9.76
C ILE A 22 -11.06 2.61 10.32
N THR A 23 -12.15 2.07 9.80
CA THR A 23 -12.63 0.74 10.15
C THR A 23 -11.98 -0.33 9.26
N GLU A 24 -12.06 -1.58 9.70
CA GLU A 24 -11.63 -2.72 8.87
C GLU A 24 -12.43 -2.79 7.56
N ASP A 25 -13.73 -2.52 7.59
CA ASP A 25 -14.57 -2.51 6.39
C ASP A 25 -14.16 -1.43 5.40
N GLN A 26 -13.81 -0.24 5.87
CA GLN A 26 -13.27 0.81 5.02
C GLN A 26 -11.94 0.38 4.36
N LEU A 27 -11.04 -0.23 5.13
CA LEU A 27 -9.77 -0.72 4.59
C LEU A 27 -9.99 -1.81 3.55
N LYS A 28 -10.90 -2.75 3.80
CA LYS A 28 -11.28 -3.80 2.83
C LYS A 28 -11.84 -3.21 1.54
N GLU A 29 -12.67 -2.19 1.63
CA GLU A 29 -13.22 -1.50 0.46
C GLU A 29 -12.11 -0.85 -0.37
N ILE A 30 -11.14 -0.21 0.27
CA ILE A 30 -9.98 0.40 -0.39
C ILE A 30 -9.14 -0.66 -1.09
N VAL A 31 -8.85 -1.77 -0.43
CA VAL A 31 -8.06 -2.87 -1.01
C VAL A 31 -8.77 -3.53 -2.19
N ARG A 32 -10.09 -3.67 -2.13
CA ARG A 32 -10.88 -4.18 -3.27
C ARG A 32 -10.70 -3.33 -4.53
N ALA A 33 -10.58 -2.02 -4.39
CA ALA A 33 -10.27 -1.16 -5.53
C ALA A 33 -8.89 -1.48 -6.13
N GLY A 34 -7.91 -1.76 -5.30
CA GLY A 34 -6.59 -2.20 -5.75
C GLY A 34 -6.63 -3.52 -6.53
N ILE A 35 -7.41 -4.48 -6.07
CA ILE A 35 -7.57 -5.79 -6.73
C ILE A 35 -8.16 -5.67 -8.13
N GLN A 36 -8.91 -4.61 -8.42
CA GLN A 36 -9.51 -4.37 -9.74
C GLN A 36 -8.51 -3.83 -10.78
N ALA A 37 -7.29 -3.50 -10.40
CA ALA A 37 -6.28 -3.05 -11.33
C ALA A 37 -5.86 -4.16 -12.29
N PRO A 38 -5.49 -3.83 -13.54
CA PRO A 38 -4.90 -4.82 -14.44
C PRO A 38 -3.55 -5.29 -13.93
N SER A 39 -3.14 -6.49 -14.35
CA SER A 39 -1.81 -7.02 -14.07
C SER A 39 -1.30 -7.81 -15.27
N TRP A 40 0.00 -8.08 -15.30
CA TRP A 40 0.63 -8.90 -16.32
C TRP A 40 -0.08 -10.26 -16.43
N LYS A 41 -0.67 -10.56 -17.60
CA LYS A 41 -1.41 -11.82 -17.84
C LYS A 41 -2.40 -12.17 -16.73
N ASN A 42 -2.94 -11.17 -16.06
CA ASN A 42 -3.83 -11.34 -14.91
C ASN A 42 -3.23 -12.22 -13.79
N THR A 43 -1.94 -12.07 -13.52
CA THR A 43 -1.24 -12.81 -12.48
C THR A 43 -1.64 -12.42 -11.06
N GLU A 44 -2.15 -11.21 -10.88
CA GLU A 44 -2.67 -10.72 -9.60
C GLU A 44 -1.67 -10.89 -8.44
N THR A 45 -0.43 -10.43 -8.65
CA THR A 45 0.67 -10.66 -7.70
C THR A 45 0.71 -9.68 -6.53
N ALA A 46 -0.09 -8.62 -6.53
CA ALA A 46 -0.15 -7.66 -5.43
C ALA A 46 -0.66 -8.33 -4.15
N ARG A 47 -0.02 -8.00 -3.01
CA ARG A 47 -0.40 -8.48 -1.67
C ARG A 47 -0.45 -7.31 -0.70
N TYR A 48 -1.39 -7.38 0.25
CA TYR A 48 -1.64 -6.30 1.18
C TYR A 48 -1.77 -6.83 2.61
N TYR A 49 -1.13 -6.13 3.53
CA TYR A 49 -1.15 -6.42 4.96
C TYR A 49 -1.73 -5.21 5.68
N GLY A 50 -2.97 -5.30 6.10
CA GLY A 50 -3.67 -4.24 6.83
C GLY A 50 -3.28 -4.21 8.30
N VAL A 51 -2.93 -3.05 8.80
CA VAL A 51 -2.48 -2.84 10.19
C VAL A 51 -3.40 -1.83 10.85
N LEU A 52 -4.26 -2.29 11.74
CA LEU A 52 -5.34 -1.52 12.35
C LEU A 52 -5.24 -1.38 13.87
N SER A 53 -4.66 -2.37 14.57
CA SER A 53 -4.52 -2.29 16.03
C SER A 53 -3.43 -1.30 16.42
N ASP A 54 -3.64 -0.57 17.51
CA ASP A 54 -2.67 0.43 17.98
C ASP A 54 -1.30 -0.18 18.25
N ASP A 55 -1.24 -1.36 18.87
CA ASP A 55 0.01 -2.06 19.15
C ASP A 55 0.78 -2.40 17.86
N MET A 56 0.10 -2.97 16.86
CA MET A 56 0.75 -3.35 15.61
C MET A 56 1.13 -2.13 14.77
N ILE A 57 0.33 -1.07 14.80
CA ILE A 57 0.66 0.21 14.13
C ILE A 57 2.00 0.74 14.66
N GLU A 58 2.21 0.76 15.97
CA GLU A 58 3.46 1.22 16.55
C GLU A 58 4.66 0.35 16.15
N LYS A 59 4.49 -0.97 16.15
CA LYS A 59 5.54 -1.91 15.72
C LYS A 59 5.91 -1.72 14.25
N VAL A 60 4.94 -1.53 13.37
CA VAL A 60 5.20 -1.25 11.95
C VAL A 60 5.85 0.12 11.76
N ARG A 61 5.42 1.14 12.51
CA ARG A 61 6.04 2.47 12.47
C ARG A 61 7.54 2.43 12.84
N GLU A 62 7.94 1.57 13.78
CA GLU A 62 9.35 1.40 14.14
C GLU A 62 10.21 0.88 12.97
N CYS A 63 9.59 0.29 11.95
CA CYS A 63 10.26 -0.13 10.71
C CYS A 63 10.45 1.02 9.70
N LEU A 64 10.00 2.23 10.03
CA LEU A 64 10.09 3.43 9.20
C LEU A 64 11.12 4.40 9.77
N PRO A 65 11.72 5.27 8.94
CA PRO A 65 12.57 6.34 9.44
C PRO A 65 11.77 7.34 10.28
N VAL A 66 12.45 8.06 11.18
CA VAL A 66 11.81 8.95 12.16
C VAL A 66 10.83 9.95 11.53
N PHE A 67 11.19 10.54 10.39
CA PHE A 67 10.30 11.49 9.71
C PHE A 67 9.01 10.83 9.20
N ASN A 68 9.05 9.57 8.76
CA ASN A 68 7.85 8.84 8.34
C ASN A 68 7.06 8.29 9.54
N GLN A 69 7.71 7.97 10.64
CA GLN A 69 7.00 7.67 11.88
C GLN A 69 6.13 8.87 12.29
N LYS A 70 6.68 10.07 12.23
CA LYS A 70 5.97 11.31 12.52
C LYS A 70 4.83 11.57 11.54
N ASN A 71 5.08 11.37 10.23
CA ASN A 71 4.12 11.59 9.17
C ASN A 71 2.97 10.57 9.15
N SER A 72 3.08 9.49 9.89
CA SER A 72 2.10 8.40 9.97
C SER A 72 1.57 8.16 11.38
N ALA A 73 1.81 9.08 12.30
CA ALA A 73 1.46 8.92 13.71
C ALA A 73 -0.04 8.66 13.91
N GLY A 74 -0.37 7.60 14.62
CA GLY A 74 -1.73 7.25 14.97
C GLY A 74 -2.61 6.83 13.80
N ARG A 75 -2.03 6.45 12.67
CA ARG A 75 -2.80 6.10 11.45
C ARG A 75 -2.74 4.61 11.18
N SER A 76 -3.80 4.12 10.52
CA SER A 76 -3.79 2.77 9.97
C SER A 76 -2.76 2.68 8.86
N LEU A 77 -2.11 1.54 8.76
CA LEU A 77 -1.05 1.30 7.79
C LEU A 77 -1.40 0.13 6.89
N LEU A 78 -1.00 0.22 5.65
CA LEU A 78 -1.15 -0.84 4.66
C LEU A 78 0.22 -1.15 4.08
N VAL A 79 0.77 -2.31 4.41
CA VAL A 79 2.03 -2.78 3.85
C VAL A 79 1.75 -3.47 2.53
N THR A 80 2.47 -3.10 1.49
CA THR A 80 2.24 -3.59 0.13
C THR A 80 3.43 -4.41 -0.36
N SER A 81 3.14 -5.51 -1.03
CA SER A 81 4.13 -6.40 -1.59
C SER A 81 3.67 -6.99 -2.92
N TYR A 82 4.57 -7.65 -3.63
CA TYR A 82 4.21 -8.46 -4.80
C TYR A 82 4.90 -9.81 -4.73
N VAL A 83 4.28 -10.83 -5.33
CA VAL A 83 4.84 -12.17 -5.44
C VAL A 83 5.85 -12.21 -6.58
N LYS A 84 7.08 -12.66 -6.28
CA LYS A 84 8.17 -12.78 -7.27
C LYS A 84 7.91 -13.87 -8.30
N GLY A 85 8.52 -13.71 -9.48
CA GLY A 85 8.63 -14.75 -10.49
C GLY A 85 7.33 -15.06 -11.24
N GLN A 86 6.34 -14.20 -11.20
CA GLN A 86 5.06 -14.38 -11.91
C GLN A 86 4.81 -13.27 -12.93
N SER A 87 4.57 -12.04 -12.50
CA SER A 87 4.46 -10.92 -13.44
C SER A 87 5.78 -10.70 -14.17
N GLY A 88 5.73 -10.61 -15.49
CA GLY A 88 6.93 -10.48 -16.34
C GLY A 88 7.55 -11.82 -16.73
N TYR A 89 6.94 -12.94 -16.39
CA TYR A 89 7.44 -14.28 -16.66
C TYR A 89 6.53 -15.07 -17.61
N GLY A 90 7.13 -15.96 -18.37
CA GLY A 90 6.43 -16.93 -19.20
C GLY A 90 7.24 -18.23 -19.23
N ASN A 91 6.59 -19.38 -19.01
CA ASN A 91 7.24 -20.70 -18.95
C ASN A 91 8.39 -20.75 -17.95
N GLY A 92 8.23 -20.09 -16.79
CA GLY A 92 9.23 -20.05 -15.73
C GLY A 92 10.45 -19.18 -16.03
N ARG A 93 10.43 -18.36 -17.07
CA ARG A 93 11.54 -17.50 -17.48
C ARG A 93 11.09 -16.04 -17.61
N PRO A 94 11.99 -15.07 -17.39
CA PRO A 94 11.70 -13.66 -17.68
C PRO A 94 11.30 -13.50 -19.16
N ALA A 95 10.21 -12.79 -19.40
CA ALA A 95 9.72 -12.49 -20.75
C ALA A 95 10.55 -11.39 -21.44
N ASN A 96 11.14 -10.50 -20.64
CA ASN A 96 12.05 -9.45 -21.10
C ASN A 96 13.00 -9.02 -19.96
N GLU A 97 13.83 -8.02 -20.23
CA GLU A 97 14.88 -7.52 -19.34
C GLU A 97 14.34 -6.93 -18.02
N LEU A 98 13.06 -6.57 -17.94
CA LEU A 98 12.47 -6.03 -16.71
C LEU A 98 12.17 -7.12 -15.68
N ALA A 99 11.99 -8.37 -16.11
CA ALA A 99 11.77 -9.53 -15.20
C ALA A 99 10.74 -9.20 -14.09
N ASP A 100 11.14 -9.29 -12.82
CA ASP A 100 10.29 -8.94 -11.67
C ASP A 100 9.90 -7.45 -11.61
N GLY A 101 10.52 -6.58 -12.39
CA GLY A 101 10.09 -5.20 -12.52
C GLY A 101 8.62 -5.05 -12.90
N TRP A 102 8.07 -6.04 -13.62
CA TRP A 102 6.64 -6.06 -13.94
C TRP A 102 5.75 -6.30 -12.71
N GLY A 103 6.25 -6.98 -11.69
CA GLY A 103 5.55 -7.08 -10.41
C GLY A 103 5.45 -5.73 -9.69
N LEU A 104 6.52 -4.94 -9.73
CA LEU A 104 6.51 -3.55 -9.24
C LEU A 104 5.56 -2.66 -10.03
N TYR A 105 5.57 -2.80 -11.37
CA TYR A 105 4.67 -2.07 -12.26
C TYR A 105 3.20 -2.36 -11.92
N ASP A 106 2.85 -3.63 -11.81
CA ASP A 106 1.50 -4.06 -11.46
C ASP A 106 1.06 -3.55 -10.09
N LEU A 107 1.95 -3.64 -9.09
CA LEU A 107 1.69 -3.13 -7.75
C LEU A 107 1.45 -1.62 -7.77
N GLY A 108 2.20 -0.87 -8.56
CA GLY A 108 2.00 0.57 -8.73
C GLY A 108 0.62 0.91 -9.26
N LEU A 109 0.12 0.14 -10.25
CA LEU A 109 -1.24 0.29 -10.78
C LEU A 109 -2.29 0.03 -9.69
N ALA A 110 -2.13 -1.06 -8.94
CA ALA A 110 -3.03 -1.41 -7.85
C ALA A 110 -3.01 -0.35 -6.74
N ASN A 111 -1.83 0.12 -6.36
CA ASN A 111 -1.68 1.15 -5.32
C ASN A 111 -2.28 2.49 -5.75
N GLN A 112 -2.24 2.83 -7.03
CA GLN A 112 -2.92 4.03 -7.54
C GLN A 112 -4.44 3.92 -7.34
N ASN A 113 -5.03 2.76 -7.62
CA ASN A 113 -6.46 2.53 -7.34
C ASN A 113 -6.76 2.69 -5.83
N ILE A 114 -5.88 2.20 -4.97
CA ILE A 114 -6.00 2.30 -3.51
C ILE A 114 -6.05 3.76 -3.05
N VAL A 115 -5.08 4.56 -3.47
CA VAL A 115 -5.04 5.97 -3.03
C VAL A 115 -6.18 6.80 -3.61
N MET A 116 -6.62 6.48 -4.83
CA MET A 116 -7.78 7.13 -5.45
C MET A 116 -9.08 6.75 -4.75
N LYS A 117 -9.26 5.47 -4.40
CA LYS A 117 -10.44 5.02 -3.65
C LYS A 117 -10.50 5.64 -2.26
N ALA A 118 -9.38 5.69 -1.56
CA ALA A 118 -9.30 6.37 -0.27
C ALA A 118 -9.72 7.84 -0.39
N ALA A 119 -9.21 8.55 -1.40
CA ALA A 119 -9.59 9.94 -1.65
C ALA A 119 -11.09 10.11 -1.94
N ASP A 120 -11.68 9.19 -2.72
CA ASP A 120 -13.11 9.18 -2.99
C ASP A 120 -13.96 8.99 -1.72
N MET A 121 -13.42 8.26 -0.76
CA MET A 121 -14.05 8.04 0.56
C MET A 121 -13.78 9.19 1.56
N GLY A 122 -13.13 10.27 1.14
CA GLY A 122 -12.77 11.39 2.02
C GLY A 122 -11.58 11.11 2.92
N LEU A 123 -10.79 10.09 2.62
CA LEU A 123 -9.62 9.70 3.38
C LEU A 123 -8.34 10.26 2.74
N ALA A 124 -7.32 10.39 3.57
CA ALA A 124 -5.99 10.85 3.17
C ALA A 124 -5.01 9.69 3.17
N THR A 125 -4.04 9.73 2.26
CA THR A 125 -2.99 8.70 2.15
C THR A 125 -1.61 9.31 2.02
N LEU A 126 -0.61 8.53 2.44
CA LEU A 126 0.80 8.80 2.20
C LEU A 126 1.51 7.50 1.86
N ILE A 127 2.10 7.42 0.68
CA ILE A 127 2.93 6.28 0.28
C ILE A 127 4.36 6.53 0.76
N MET A 128 4.91 5.58 1.52
CA MET A 128 6.25 5.66 2.10
C MET A 128 7.11 4.52 1.56
N GLY A 129 8.20 4.87 0.88
CA GLY A 129 9.09 3.90 0.25
C GLY A 129 10.29 3.50 1.12
N ILE A 130 10.74 4.35 2.06
CA ILE A 130 11.85 4.02 2.95
C ILE A 130 11.30 3.24 4.14
N ARG A 131 11.69 1.98 4.24
CA ARG A 131 11.22 1.05 5.28
C ARG A 131 12.26 -0.04 5.50
N ASP A 132 12.21 -0.69 6.65
CA ASP A 132 12.98 -1.89 6.93
C ASP A 132 12.17 -3.12 6.50
N ALA A 133 12.41 -3.61 5.29
CA ALA A 133 11.65 -4.71 4.70
C ALA A 133 11.83 -6.02 5.48
N ASP A 134 13.03 -6.30 6.00
CA ASP A 134 13.31 -7.54 6.73
C ASP A 134 12.54 -7.57 8.06
N LYS A 135 12.52 -6.47 8.79
CA LYS A 135 11.73 -6.36 10.02
C LYS A 135 10.23 -6.45 9.76
N LEU A 136 9.74 -5.82 8.70
CA LEU A 136 8.33 -5.93 8.32
C LEU A 136 7.96 -7.36 7.96
N ALA A 137 8.81 -8.07 7.22
CA ALA A 137 8.56 -9.46 6.85
C ALA A 137 8.46 -10.36 8.07
N GLU A 138 9.36 -10.20 9.05
CA GLU A 138 9.33 -10.94 10.31
C GLU A 138 8.07 -10.61 11.12
N LEU A 139 7.78 -9.33 11.30
CA LEU A 139 6.66 -8.84 12.10
C LEU A 139 5.29 -9.31 11.57
N LEU A 140 5.13 -9.32 10.25
CA LEU A 140 3.86 -9.64 9.58
C LEU A 140 3.81 -11.05 8.99
N ASN A 141 4.85 -11.87 9.21
CA ASN A 141 4.97 -13.22 8.65
C ASN A 141 4.80 -13.23 7.13
N VAL A 142 5.47 -12.31 6.44
CA VAL A 142 5.41 -12.21 4.98
C VAL A 142 6.25 -13.34 4.36
N PRO A 143 5.70 -14.12 3.41
CA PRO A 143 6.45 -15.20 2.76
C PRO A 143 7.70 -14.70 2.03
N GLU A 144 8.73 -15.54 1.94
CA GLU A 144 9.99 -15.19 1.28
C GLU A 144 9.86 -14.94 -0.23
N ASN A 145 8.81 -15.47 -0.85
CA ASN A 145 8.53 -15.25 -2.27
C ASN A 145 7.86 -13.90 -2.57
N GLU A 146 7.69 -13.05 -1.56
CA GLU A 146 7.15 -11.70 -1.72
C GLU A 146 8.23 -10.63 -1.50
N VAL A 147 8.10 -9.54 -2.24
CA VAL A 147 8.94 -8.35 -2.07
C VAL A 147 8.09 -7.24 -1.46
N ILE A 148 8.42 -6.82 -0.25
CA ILE A 148 7.76 -5.67 0.39
C ILE A 148 8.26 -4.39 -0.28
N VAL A 149 7.34 -3.58 -0.79
CA VAL A 149 7.66 -2.39 -1.58
C VAL A 149 7.41 -1.09 -0.81
N SER A 150 6.24 -0.94 -0.23
CA SER A 150 5.86 0.32 0.41
C SER A 150 4.97 0.11 1.62
N VAL A 151 4.86 1.17 2.42
CA VAL A 151 3.88 1.28 3.49
C VAL A 151 3.01 2.50 3.19
N ILE A 152 1.70 2.32 3.17
CA ILE A 152 0.74 3.41 2.92
C ILE A 152 0.05 3.75 4.24
N ALA A 153 0.20 4.99 4.69
CA ALA A 153 -0.58 5.50 5.81
C ALA A 153 -1.96 5.92 5.28
N ILE A 154 -3.03 5.56 5.99
CA ILE A 154 -4.41 5.84 5.62
C ILE A 154 -5.17 6.37 6.84
N GLY A 155 -5.83 7.52 6.69
CA GLY A 155 -6.59 8.11 7.78
C GLY A 155 -7.43 9.30 7.32
N TYR A 156 -8.10 9.95 8.26
CA TYR A 156 -8.83 11.19 7.98
C TYR A 156 -7.85 12.36 7.92
N PRO A 157 -7.96 13.25 6.94
CA PRO A 157 -7.09 14.43 6.89
C PRO A 157 -7.38 15.37 8.07
N ALA A 158 -6.34 16.03 8.58
CA ALA A 158 -6.50 17.12 9.53
C ALA A 158 -7.20 18.31 8.84
N THR A 159 -8.07 19.00 9.58
CA THR A 159 -8.74 20.22 9.11
C THR A 159 -7.85 21.45 9.25
#